data_b52ce7ec05b3b45eaa27b021c36b5809
#
_entry.id   b52ce7ec05b3b45eaa27b021c36b5809
#
_cell.length_a   1.000
_cell.length_b   1.000
_cell.length_c   1.000
_cell.angle_alpha   90.00
_cell.angle_beta   90.00
_cell.angle_gamma   90.00
#
_symmetry.space_group_name_H-M   'P 1'
#
loop_
_entity.id
_entity.type
_entity.pdbx_description
1 polymer ?
#
loop_
_entity_poly.entity_id
_entity_poly.type
_entity_poly.pdbx_seq_one_letter_code
_entity_poly.pdbx_strand_id
1 'polypeptide(L)'
;MRILAFALIAYTAVMLLIHVMSWQLLQKWAGAGDSWVKRRFSARMALRVEAVYWLLALAMWPLWPLAGWKVLVVVFAAIHLGAWAVGELQAIRAGGLPSMPMKARRFIVAFDLIEAGALAAIARIAAVNLLH
;
A
#
# COMPACT_ATOMS: atom_id res chain seq x y z
N MET A 1 9.35 -19.86 -5.70
CA MET A 1 8.47 -18.91 -6.43
C MET A 1 6.98 -19.08 -6.12
N ARG A 2 6.38 -20.28 -6.17
CA ARG A 2 4.93 -20.49 -5.90
C ARG A 2 4.47 -19.97 -4.53
N ILE A 3 5.20 -20.25 -3.46
CA ILE A 3 4.86 -19.77 -2.10
C ILE A 3 4.82 -18.22 -2.07
N LEU A 4 5.82 -17.57 -2.68
CA LEU A 4 5.86 -16.11 -2.76
C LEU A 4 4.71 -15.54 -3.60
N ALA A 5 4.31 -16.21 -4.68
CA ALA A 5 3.19 -15.81 -5.49
C ALA A 5 1.86 -15.93 -4.71
N PHE A 6 1.66 -16.99 -3.93
CA PHE A 6 0.51 -17.11 -3.02
C PHE A 6 0.52 -16.00 -1.97
N ALA A 7 1.68 -15.75 -1.35
CA ALA A 7 1.84 -14.66 -0.38
C ALA A 7 1.50 -13.31 -1.01
N LEU A 8 1.96 -13.04 -2.24
CA LEU A 8 1.65 -11.81 -2.95
C LEU A 8 0.16 -11.67 -3.22
N ILE A 9 -0.52 -12.74 -3.68
CA ILE A 9 -1.97 -12.71 -3.93
C ILE A 9 -2.74 -12.45 -2.64
N ALA A 10 -2.44 -13.17 -1.57
CA ALA A 10 -3.10 -12.99 -0.28
C ALA A 10 -2.87 -11.57 0.26
N TYR A 11 -1.65 -11.06 0.14
CA TYR A 11 -1.31 -9.71 0.55
C TYR A 11 -2.00 -8.65 -0.33
N THR A 12 -2.12 -8.90 -1.64
CA THR A 12 -2.86 -8.01 -2.54
C THR A 12 -4.32 -7.85 -2.11
N ALA A 13 -4.96 -8.90 -1.61
CA ALA A 13 -6.32 -8.80 -1.06
C ALA A 13 -6.38 -7.83 0.14
N VAL A 14 -5.40 -7.87 1.03
CA VAL A 14 -5.28 -6.92 2.15
C VAL A 14 -5.06 -5.50 1.63
N MET A 15 -4.15 -5.31 0.67
CA MET A 15 -3.88 -4.01 0.06
C MET A 15 -5.11 -3.43 -0.62
N LEU A 16 -5.83 -4.23 -1.41
CA LEU A 16 -7.08 -3.81 -2.04
C LEU A 16 -8.11 -3.35 -1.02
N LEU A 17 -8.27 -4.07 0.10
CA LEU A 17 -9.17 -3.67 1.17
C LEU A 17 -8.78 -2.31 1.76
N ILE A 18 -7.50 -2.10 2.06
CA ILE A 18 -6.97 -0.82 2.57
C ILE A 18 -7.28 0.31 1.58
N HIS A 19 -6.99 0.12 0.28
CA HIS A 19 -7.16 1.15 -0.74
C HIS A 19 -8.63 1.49 -1.00
N VAL A 20 -9.51 0.50 -1.07
CA VAL A 20 -10.96 0.71 -1.21
C VAL A 20 -11.54 1.42 0.02
N MET A 21 -11.00 1.15 1.21
CA MET A 21 -11.44 1.77 2.46
C MET A 21 -10.64 3.05 2.82
N SER A 22 -9.76 3.52 1.96
CA SER A 22 -8.82 4.62 2.29
C SER A 22 -9.54 5.88 2.76
N TRP A 23 -10.67 6.25 2.15
CA TRP A 23 -11.46 7.41 2.61
C TRP A 23 -11.95 7.26 4.05
N GLN A 24 -12.54 6.11 4.38
CA GLN A 24 -13.03 5.84 5.73
C GLN A 24 -11.89 5.81 6.74
N LEU A 25 -10.76 5.20 6.39
CA LEU A 25 -9.56 5.14 7.23
C LEU A 25 -8.99 6.53 7.48
N LEU A 26 -8.82 7.34 6.44
CA LEU A 26 -8.32 8.71 6.55
C LEU A 26 -9.23 9.58 7.42
N GLN A 27 -10.56 9.44 7.29
CA GLN A 27 -11.52 10.16 8.13
C GLN A 27 -11.39 9.75 9.61
N LYS A 28 -11.25 8.44 9.89
CA LYS A 28 -11.08 7.94 11.25
C LYS A 28 -9.75 8.38 11.87
N TRP A 29 -8.67 8.36 11.11
CA TRP A 29 -7.36 8.82 11.60
C TRP A 29 -7.31 10.32 11.83
N ALA A 30 -8.02 11.10 11.03
CA ALA A 30 -8.10 12.55 11.18
C ALA A 30 -9.09 13.02 12.24
N GLY A 31 -10.06 12.21 12.63
CA GLY A 31 -11.08 12.55 13.61
C GLY A 31 -10.49 12.76 15.02
N ALA A 32 -11.12 13.63 15.83
CA ALA A 32 -10.67 13.95 17.18
C ALA A 32 -10.88 12.81 18.21
N GLY A 33 -11.84 11.89 17.95
CA GLY A 33 -12.16 10.79 18.84
C GLY A 33 -11.14 9.65 18.84
N ASP A 34 -11.07 8.90 19.95
CA ASP A 34 -10.38 7.63 19.98
C ASP A 34 -11.26 6.55 19.33
N SER A 35 -10.68 5.74 18.45
CA SER A 35 -11.38 4.66 17.78
C SER A 35 -10.56 3.37 17.83
N TRP A 36 -11.24 2.22 17.73
CA TRP A 36 -10.58 0.93 17.63
C TRP A 36 -9.61 0.89 16.44
N VAL A 37 -9.98 1.52 15.32
CA VAL A 37 -9.14 1.62 14.12
C VAL A 37 -7.84 2.36 14.45
N LYS A 38 -7.90 3.53 15.12
CA LYS A 38 -6.70 4.26 15.52
C LYS A 38 -5.76 3.44 16.40
N ARG A 39 -6.33 2.66 17.33
CA ARG A 39 -5.55 1.85 18.28
C ARG A 39 -4.91 0.63 17.64
N ARG A 40 -5.63 -0.05 16.74
CA ARG A 40 -5.22 -1.33 16.17
C ARG A 40 -4.59 -1.22 14.78
N PHE A 41 -5.02 -0.23 14.02
CA PHE A 41 -4.53 0.01 12.65
C PHE A 41 -4.30 1.51 12.44
N SER A 42 -3.13 1.99 12.86
CA SER A 42 -2.73 3.39 12.70
C SER A 42 -2.29 3.68 11.25
N ALA A 43 -2.28 4.97 10.88
CA ALA A 43 -1.73 5.40 9.58
C ALA A 43 -0.26 4.99 9.40
N ARG A 44 0.54 5.01 10.48
CA ARG A 44 1.92 4.52 10.48
C ARG A 44 2.00 3.03 10.17
N MET A 45 1.05 2.22 10.71
CA MET A 45 0.99 0.80 10.40
C MET A 45 0.59 0.57 8.94
N ALA A 46 -0.35 1.35 8.39
CA ALA A 46 -0.70 1.28 6.97
C ALA A 46 0.52 1.50 6.07
N LEU A 47 1.30 2.56 6.30
CA LEU A 47 2.52 2.84 5.54
C LEU A 47 3.53 1.67 5.60
N ARG A 48 3.65 0.99 6.74
CA ARG A 48 4.52 -0.18 6.88
C ARG A 48 4.01 -1.38 6.08
N VAL A 49 2.70 -1.63 6.16
CA VAL A 49 2.04 -2.71 5.41
C VAL A 49 2.23 -2.50 3.92
N GLU A 50 2.00 -1.29 3.42
CA GLU A 50 2.20 -0.94 2.01
C GLU A 50 3.67 -1.08 1.58
N ALA A 51 4.62 -0.58 2.38
CA ALA A 51 6.04 -0.71 2.09
C ALA A 51 6.49 -2.18 1.99
N VAL A 52 6.05 -3.04 2.92
CA VAL A 52 6.36 -4.48 2.89
C VAL A 52 5.76 -5.16 1.65
N TYR A 53 4.53 -4.79 1.26
CA TYR A 53 3.94 -5.29 0.02
C TYR A 53 4.80 -4.98 -1.21
N TRP A 54 5.21 -3.73 -1.35
CA TRP A 54 6.00 -3.32 -2.51
C TRP A 54 7.43 -3.88 -2.51
N LEU A 55 8.02 -4.14 -1.33
CA LEU A 55 9.26 -4.92 -1.22
C LEU A 55 9.07 -6.36 -1.70
N LEU A 56 7.95 -7.01 -1.34
CA LEU A 56 7.62 -8.34 -1.83
C LEU A 56 7.42 -8.32 -3.36
N ALA A 57 6.72 -7.33 -3.89
CA ALA A 57 6.53 -7.17 -5.33
C ALA A 57 7.87 -6.99 -6.08
N LEU A 58 8.82 -6.25 -5.50
CA LEU A 58 10.18 -6.14 -6.05
C LEU A 58 10.94 -7.48 -5.98
N ALA A 59 10.82 -8.23 -4.89
CA ALA A 59 11.45 -9.56 -4.75
C ALA A 59 10.90 -10.56 -5.78
N MET A 60 9.69 -10.34 -6.27
CA MET A 60 9.05 -11.14 -7.32
C MET A 60 9.42 -10.69 -8.74
N TRP A 61 10.52 -9.96 -8.92
CA TRP A 61 10.99 -9.42 -10.21
C TRP A 61 10.91 -10.37 -11.40
N PRO A 62 11.25 -11.67 -11.28
CA PRO A 62 11.14 -12.61 -12.37
C PRO A 62 9.72 -12.89 -12.87
N LEU A 63 8.68 -12.59 -12.06
CA LEU A 63 7.29 -12.79 -12.45
C LEU A 63 6.77 -11.71 -13.42
N TRP A 64 7.43 -10.55 -13.49
CA TRP A 64 6.93 -9.44 -14.29
C TRP A 64 7.29 -9.64 -15.76
N PRO A 65 6.32 -10.01 -16.63
CA PRO A 65 6.62 -10.50 -17.98
C PRO A 65 7.08 -9.38 -18.93
N LEU A 66 6.63 -8.15 -18.70
CA LEU A 66 6.89 -7.02 -19.58
C LEU A 66 7.67 -5.92 -18.86
N ALA A 67 8.49 -5.17 -19.61
CA ALA A 67 9.24 -4.02 -19.07
C ALA A 67 8.31 -2.99 -18.39
N GLY A 68 7.11 -2.74 -18.94
CA GLY A 68 6.14 -1.83 -18.36
C GLY A 68 5.70 -2.21 -16.94
N TRP A 69 5.50 -3.52 -16.66
CA TRP A 69 5.18 -4.01 -15.32
C TRP A 69 6.34 -3.80 -14.35
N LYS A 70 7.56 -4.00 -14.81
CA LYS A 70 8.76 -3.74 -14.00
C LYS A 70 8.88 -2.27 -13.62
N VAL A 71 8.65 -1.37 -14.58
CA VAL A 71 8.62 0.08 -14.32
C VAL A 71 7.51 0.43 -13.33
N LEU A 72 6.30 -0.09 -13.52
CA LEU A 72 5.17 0.14 -12.61
C LEU A 72 5.52 -0.29 -11.18
N VAL A 73 6.03 -1.51 -10.98
CA VAL A 73 6.43 -2.02 -9.67
C VAL A 73 7.50 -1.15 -9.03
N VAL A 74 8.51 -0.71 -9.79
CA VAL A 74 9.58 0.19 -9.28
C VAL A 74 9.01 1.53 -8.88
N VAL A 75 8.14 2.14 -9.70
CA VAL A 75 7.54 3.45 -9.40
C VAL A 75 6.70 3.39 -8.14
N PHE A 76 5.78 2.43 -8.02
CA PHE A 76 4.96 2.30 -6.82
C PHE A 76 5.80 1.93 -5.59
N ALA A 77 6.79 1.06 -5.72
CA ALA A 77 7.70 0.74 -4.63
C ALA A 77 8.46 2.00 -4.16
N ALA A 78 8.98 2.82 -5.07
CA ALA A 78 9.67 4.06 -4.72
C ALA A 78 8.75 5.04 -3.97
N ILE A 79 7.49 5.20 -4.42
CA ILE A 79 6.50 6.07 -3.78
C ILE A 79 6.22 5.57 -2.35
N HIS A 80 5.92 4.27 -2.16
CA HIS A 80 5.52 3.74 -0.85
C HIS A 80 6.68 3.60 0.12
N LEU A 81 7.86 3.20 -0.34
CA LEU A 81 9.06 3.19 0.49
C LEU A 81 9.47 4.61 0.89
N GLY A 82 9.33 5.58 -0.02
CA GLY A 82 9.56 7.00 0.27
C GLY A 82 8.55 7.53 1.30
N ALA A 83 7.26 7.27 1.10
CA ALA A 83 6.20 7.67 2.03
C ALA A 83 6.39 7.04 3.42
N TRP A 84 6.74 5.76 3.48
CA TRP A 84 7.07 5.09 4.74
C TRP A 84 8.29 5.72 5.43
N ALA A 85 9.39 5.93 4.72
CA ALA A 85 10.59 6.53 5.30
C ALA A 85 10.32 7.94 5.85
N VAL A 86 9.61 8.77 5.09
CA VAL A 86 9.20 10.12 5.54
C VAL A 86 8.26 10.03 6.74
N GLY A 87 7.27 9.13 6.72
CA GLY A 87 6.34 8.91 7.82
C GLY A 87 7.02 8.45 9.11
N GLU A 88 8.01 7.55 9.02
CA GLU A 88 8.81 7.13 10.18
C GLU A 88 9.64 8.28 10.76
N LEU A 89 10.29 9.07 9.89
CA LEU A 89 11.05 10.25 10.34
C LEU A 89 10.16 11.29 11.02
N GLN A 90 8.97 11.55 10.47
CA GLN A 90 8.01 12.48 11.07
C GLN A 90 7.48 11.95 12.41
N ALA A 91 7.17 10.67 12.50
CA ALA A 91 6.72 10.05 13.74
C ALA A 91 7.78 10.10 14.85
N ILE A 92 9.06 9.92 14.51
CA ILE A 92 10.18 10.04 15.46
C ILE A 92 10.34 11.50 15.93
N ARG A 93 10.27 12.48 15.00
CA ARG A 93 10.52 13.89 15.33
C ARG A 93 9.36 14.57 16.05
N ALA A 94 8.11 14.25 15.66
CA ALA A 94 6.91 14.94 16.12
C ALA A 94 6.03 14.10 17.05
N GLY A 95 6.43 12.88 17.41
CA GLY A 95 5.63 11.97 18.22
C GLY A 95 4.39 11.40 17.52
N GLY A 96 4.22 11.66 16.23
CA GLY A 96 3.12 11.17 15.42
C GLY A 96 3.10 11.74 14.01
N LEU A 97 2.20 11.24 13.17
CA LEU A 97 2.01 11.80 11.84
C LEU A 97 1.22 13.11 11.92
N PRO A 98 1.59 14.15 11.15
CA PRO A 98 0.89 15.42 11.14
C PRO A 98 -0.55 15.27 10.61
N SER A 99 -1.44 16.17 11.02
CA SER A 99 -2.78 16.24 10.46
C SER A 99 -2.72 16.54 8.96
N MET A 100 -3.53 15.82 8.19
CA MET A 100 -3.53 15.92 6.74
C MET A 100 -4.69 16.80 6.27
N PRO A 101 -4.44 17.85 5.47
CA PRO A 101 -5.51 18.71 4.94
C PRO A 101 -6.44 17.94 3.99
N MET A 102 -7.69 18.40 3.88
CA MET A 102 -8.74 17.73 3.08
C MET A 102 -8.34 17.51 1.61
N LYS A 103 -7.66 18.47 0.99
CA LYS A 103 -7.18 18.36 -0.40
C LYS A 103 -6.20 17.19 -0.56
N ALA A 104 -5.27 17.04 0.38
CA ALA A 104 -4.31 15.94 0.38
C ALA A 104 -5.00 14.59 0.57
N ARG A 105 -6.01 14.49 1.43
CA ARG A 105 -6.79 13.26 1.61
C ARG A 105 -7.52 12.85 0.33
N ARG A 106 -8.15 13.81 -0.37
CA ARG A 106 -8.82 13.53 -1.66
C ARG A 106 -7.83 13.05 -2.72
N PHE A 107 -6.65 13.64 -2.76
CA PHE A 107 -5.59 13.21 -3.67
C PHE A 107 -5.15 11.78 -3.37
N ILE A 108 -4.91 11.45 -2.10
CA ILE A 108 -4.54 10.08 -1.69
C ILE A 108 -5.61 9.08 -2.09
N VAL A 109 -6.89 9.37 -1.81
CA VAL A 109 -7.99 8.45 -2.20
C VAL A 109 -8.05 8.25 -3.71
N ALA A 110 -7.87 9.29 -4.51
CA ALA A 110 -7.83 9.17 -5.97
C ALA A 110 -6.63 8.32 -6.42
N PHE A 111 -5.47 8.52 -5.82
CA PHE A 111 -4.27 7.72 -6.07
C PHE A 111 -4.49 6.25 -5.68
N ASP A 112 -5.05 5.99 -4.50
CA ASP A 112 -5.33 4.64 -4.00
C ASP A 112 -6.31 3.88 -4.91
N LEU A 113 -7.29 4.56 -5.50
CA LEU A 113 -8.21 3.94 -6.46
C LEU A 113 -7.50 3.55 -7.76
N ILE A 114 -6.58 4.39 -8.25
CA ILE A 114 -5.75 4.04 -9.42
C ILE A 114 -4.84 2.86 -9.08
N GLU A 115 -4.23 2.89 -7.91
CA GLU A 115 -3.36 1.81 -7.43
C GLU A 115 -4.13 0.51 -7.24
N ALA A 116 -5.38 0.55 -6.78
CA ALA A 116 -6.23 -0.64 -6.66
C ALA A 116 -6.36 -1.39 -8.01
N GLY A 117 -6.45 -0.65 -9.12
CA GLY A 117 -6.42 -1.24 -10.46
C GLY A 117 -5.09 -1.95 -10.76
N ALA A 118 -3.96 -1.34 -10.41
CA ALA A 118 -2.63 -1.95 -10.57
C ALA A 118 -2.47 -3.21 -9.67
N LEU A 119 -2.95 -3.16 -8.43
CA LEU A 119 -2.94 -4.28 -7.50
C LEU A 119 -3.75 -5.48 -8.04
N ALA A 120 -4.94 -5.23 -8.59
CA ALA A 120 -5.75 -6.28 -9.20
C ALA A 120 -5.05 -6.94 -10.39
N ALA A 121 -4.37 -6.15 -11.22
CA ALA A 121 -3.58 -6.66 -12.34
C ALA A 121 -2.35 -7.46 -11.86
N ILE A 122 -1.66 -7.02 -10.82
CA ILE A 122 -0.56 -7.74 -10.17
C ILE A 122 -1.04 -9.11 -9.66
N ALA A 123 -2.18 -9.15 -8.96
CA ALA A 123 -2.75 -10.40 -8.49
C ALA A 123 -3.07 -11.37 -9.63
N ARG A 124 -3.63 -10.86 -10.74
CA ARG A 124 -3.91 -11.67 -11.93
C ARG A 124 -2.64 -12.26 -12.53
N ILE A 125 -1.57 -11.46 -12.69
CA ILE A 125 -0.29 -11.94 -13.21
C ILE A 125 0.29 -13.02 -12.29
N ALA A 126 0.27 -12.80 -10.97
CA ALA A 126 0.74 -13.78 -10.01
C ALA A 126 -0.09 -15.08 -10.05
N ALA A 127 -1.42 -14.98 -10.21
CA ALA A 127 -2.31 -16.14 -10.32
C ALA A 127 -2.03 -16.95 -11.60
N VAL A 128 -1.85 -16.30 -12.74
CA VAL A 128 -1.50 -16.97 -14.02
C VAL A 128 -0.18 -17.74 -13.86
N ASN A 129 0.84 -17.14 -13.23
CA ASN A 129 2.13 -17.79 -13.00
C ASN A 129 2.09 -18.94 -11.95
N LEU A 130 1.01 -19.04 -11.16
CA LEU A 130 0.80 -20.18 -10.26
C LEU A 130 0.22 -21.40 -10.98
N LEU A 131 -0.58 -21.16 -12.02
CA LEU A 131 -1.29 -22.21 -12.75
C LEU A 131 -0.45 -22.88 -13.83
N HIS A 132 0.67 -22.28 -14.20
CA HIS A 132 1.69 -22.79 -15.12
C HIS A 132 3.00 -23.06 -14.41
#